data_ba2d26e1edf53c13a5b062f4ae81343f
#
_entry.id   ba2d26e1edf53c13a5b062f4ae81343f
#
_cell.length_a   1.000
_cell.length_b   1.000
_cell.length_c   1.000
_cell.angle_alpha   90.00
_cell.angle_beta   90.00
_cell.angle_gamma   90.00
#
_symmetry.space_group_name_H-M   'P 1'
#
loop_
_entity.id
_entity.type
_entity.pdbx_description
1 polymer ?
#
loop_
_entity_poly.entity_id
_entity_poly.type
_entity_poly.pdbx_seq_one_letter_code
_entity_poly.pdbx_strand_id
1 'polypeptide(L)'
;MLNKTIRALGLCALCVVLTVSCSKEKTADVQSPAAKKDADIVLREAGGDFGYPNPFRHQNRGPGFFKMELIYDSLLEKDEKGLIPWLAKEWSVSEDGQTYTFTIVDNATWHDGKPLTAEDVAFTVKYFETHPPMRGGLILHGKYLMDSVTVNGNTVTIHIPEYTPTALEKIGSMRIIPKHVWENIEDPAKFSGEGDVVGSGPYKLVSYQSEQGAYKMVRFDKFWGLKPAVAAIEWIPVSDNILAFNNEEIDITNLPADLVKNYENNSEFKVVKNFGLHDFRFYFNFDKIPAFRDKEVRQAIAYAIDRNELIEKLERGSGLEGSQGYLHPAHPMYNPNLPKYEFNPEKAKELMKGRTITAQLTVGSSPKEVKMAELIKIRLADIGITLDVVSVDSKARDGMIRDKTYQTAIVESGGMGGDADMLREIYSSKTKKPHLAGYANAQLDDLLYRQSIERNAETRKQLIYSIQEILADEIPMLLLYGKIDNTVYRPAKYDRWTVRYDHAKLDHPKLSYIIRP
;
A
#
# COMPACT_ATOMS: atom_id res chain seq x y z
N MET A 1 59.55 23.08 34.04
CA MET A 1 60.89 23.71 33.87
C MET A 1 61.00 24.04 32.39
N LEU A 2 60.94 25.29 32.10
CA LEU A 2 61.99 26.16 31.53
C LEU A 2 62.36 25.75 30.10
N ASN A 3 62.37 26.50 29.14
CA ASN A 3 62.40 27.92 28.83
C ASN A 3 62.75 28.08 27.32
N LYS A 4 62.07 28.95 26.59
CA LYS A 4 62.59 30.10 25.82
C LYS A 4 63.78 29.83 24.88
N THR A 5 63.91 30.34 23.65
CA THR A 5 63.91 31.75 23.19
C THR A 5 63.99 31.80 21.67
N ILE A 6 63.28 32.55 20.91
CA ILE A 6 63.40 33.78 20.13
C ILE A 6 64.78 34.01 19.39
N ARG A 7 64.69 34.29 18.06
CA ARG A 7 65.31 35.42 17.27
C ARG A 7 65.20 35.06 15.78
N ALA A 8 64.50 35.69 14.92
CA ALA A 8 64.49 37.05 14.33
C ALA A 8 65.72 37.46 13.50
N LEU A 9 65.44 38.07 12.35
CA LEU A 9 66.27 38.78 11.32
C LEU A 9 66.65 37.89 10.10
N GLY A 10 66.52 38.35 8.86
CA GLY A 10 66.20 39.66 8.29
C GLY A 10 66.25 39.61 6.76
N LEU A 11 65.58 40.52 6.20
CA LEU A 11 65.53 41.10 4.87
C LEU A 11 66.59 40.69 3.85
N CYS A 12 66.17 40.36 2.62
CA CYS A 12 66.66 41.05 1.41
C CYS A 12 65.70 40.81 0.23
N ALA A 13 65.31 41.88 -0.37
CA ALA A 13 64.51 41.96 -1.59
C ALA A 13 65.35 41.69 -2.83
N LEU A 14 64.86 40.94 -3.77
CA LEU A 14 65.30 41.01 -5.15
C LEU A 14 64.10 40.83 -6.10
N CYS A 15 63.70 41.93 -6.72
CA CYS A 15 62.74 41.96 -7.80
C CYS A 15 63.35 41.32 -9.06
N VAL A 16 62.73 40.23 -9.53
CA VAL A 16 62.93 39.78 -10.91
C VAL A 16 61.52 39.81 -11.57
N VAL A 17 61.43 40.76 -12.51
CA VAL A 17 60.24 40.83 -13.40
C VAL A 17 60.43 39.76 -14.48
N LEU A 18 59.62 38.75 -14.45
CA LEU A 18 59.43 37.80 -15.55
C LEU A 18 58.04 38.01 -16.12
N THR A 19 58.03 38.56 -17.33
CA THR A 19 56.84 38.62 -18.20
C THR A 19 56.46 37.20 -18.62
N VAL A 20 55.34 36.66 -18.07
CA VAL A 20 54.76 35.45 -18.57
C VAL A 20 53.59 35.82 -19.48
N SER A 21 53.77 35.50 -20.75
CA SER A 21 52.75 35.55 -21.80
C SER A 21 51.57 34.64 -21.43
N CYS A 22 50.39 35.22 -21.27
CA CYS A 22 49.11 34.48 -21.14
C CYS A 22 48.74 33.84 -22.47
N SER A 23 49.04 32.56 -22.65
CA SER A 23 48.32 31.73 -23.60
C SER A 23 47.00 31.33 -22.98
N LYS A 24 45.88 31.79 -23.53
CA LYS A 24 44.53 31.32 -23.19
C LYS A 24 44.40 29.85 -23.61
N GLU A 25 44.57 28.95 -22.67
CA GLU A 25 43.99 27.60 -22.81
C GLU A 25 42.47 27.71 -22.78
N LYS A 26 41.87 27.34 -23.89
CA LYS A 26 40.42 27.09 -23.97
C LYS A 26 40.12 25.87 -23.08
N THR A 27 39.58 26.11 -21.89
CA THR A 27 38.85 25.07 -21.16
C THR A 27 37.71 24.64 -22.05
N ALA A 28 37.76 23.42 -22.55
CA ALA A 28 36.62 22.79 -23.18
C ALA A 28 35.53 22.70 -22.12
N ASP A 29 34.45 23.46 -22.32
CA ASP A 29 33.19 23.25 -21.65
C ASP A 29 32.75 21.80 -21.95
N VAL A 30 32.95 20.92 -20.99
CA VAL A 30 32.22 19.63 -20.95
C VAL A 30 30.79 20.01 -20.68
N GLN A 31 30.02 20.26 -21.72
CA GLN A 31 28.57 20.34 -21.64
C GLN A 31 28.10 19.01 -21.07
N SER A 32 27.71 19.04 -19.80
CA SER A 32 26.88 18.02 -19.20
C SER A 32 25.66 17.82 -20.13
N PRO A 33 25.31 16.59 -20.49
CA PRO A 33 24.17 16.38 -21.37
C PRO A 33 22.96 17.10 -20.78
N ALA A 34 22.35 18.00 -21.55
CA ALA A 34 21.19 18.76 -21.13
C ALA A 34 20.15 17.76 -20.64
N ALA A 35 19.79 17.83 -19.36
CA ALA A 35 18.70 17.06 -18.78
C ALA A 35 17.46 17.29 -19.68
N LYS A 36 16.95 16.24 -20.31
CA LYS A 36 15.67 16.29 -21.04
C LYS A 36 14.68 16.95 -20.11
N LYS A 37 13.95 17.97 -20.62
CA LYS A 37 12.95 18.66 -19.82
C LYS A 37 11.93 17.59 -19.35
N ASP A 38 11.85 17.33 -18.05
CA ASP A 38 10.92 16.37 -17.44
C ASP A 38 9.49 16.48 -18.00
N ALA A 39 9.13 17.68 -18.42
CA ALA A 39 7.81 18.02 -18.96
C ALA A 39 7.36 17.23 -20.21
N ASP A 40 8.28 16.58 -20.92
CA ASP A 40 7.96 15.87 -22.17
C ASP A 40 8.09 14.34 -22.03
N ILE A 41 8.36 13.86 -20.82
CA ILE A 41 8.50 12.43 -20.54
C ILE A 41 7.12 11.77 -20.55
N VAL A 42 7.01 10.66 -21.27
CA VAL A 42 5.91 9.69 -21.14
C VAL A 42 6.45 8.47 -20.41
N LEU A 43 5.86 8.16 -19.27
CA LEU A 43 6.15 6.93 -18.52
C LEU A 43 5.19 5.82 -18.93
N ARG A 44 5.73 4.64 -19.17
CA ARG A 44 4.98 3.44 -19.54
C ARG A 44 5.18 2.36 -18.50
N GLU A 45 4.11 1.71 -18.14
CA GLU A 45 4.05 0.64 -17.16
C GLU A 45 3.26 -0.54 -17.69
N ALA A 46 3.47 -1.72 -17.11
CA ALA A 46 2.65 -2.87 -17.43
C ALA A 46 1.19 -2.63 -17.04
N GLY A 47 0.29 -2.89 -17.97
CA GLY A 47 -1.15 -2.74 -17.80
C GLY A 47 -1.80 -3.88 -17.03
N GLY A 48 -3.10 -3.84 -16.98
CA GLY A 48 -3.99 -4.80 -16.33
C GLY A 48 -5.33 -4.12 -16.02
N ASP A 49 -6.44 -4.85 -16.14
CA ASP A 49 -7.74 -4.29 -15.80
C ASP A 49 -7.92 -4.20 -14.29
N PHE A 50 -7.94 -2.98 -13.78
CA PHE A 50 -8.19 -2.66 -12.36
C PHE A 50 -9.45 -1.81 -12.17
N GLY A 51 -10.37 -1.88 -13.13
CA GLY A 51 -11.64 -1.16 -13.13
C GLY A 51 -11.53 0.29 -13.56
N TYR A 52 -12.66 0.93 -13.70
CA TYR A 52 -12.76 2.33 -14.12
C TYR A 52 -12.27 3.26 -13.01
N PRO A 53 -11.36 4.21 -13.27
CA PRO A 53 -10.64 4.91 -12.22
C PRO A 53 -11.45 6.07 -11.62
N ASN A 54 -12.61 5.75 -11.04
CA ASN A 54 -13.38 6.67 -10.19
C ASN A 54 -13.64 6.03 -8.80
N PRO A 55 -14.04 6.78 -7.78
CA PRO A 55 -14.19 6.28 -6.41
C PRO A 55 -15.16 5.10 -6.25
N PHE A 56 -16.09 4.88 -7.17
CA PHE A 56 -17.15 3.88 -7.06
C PHE A 56 -16.98 2.65 -7.97
N ARG A 57 -16.06 2.69 -8.94
CA ARG A 57 -15.94 1.66 -9.99
C ARG A 57 -14.55 1.05 -10.15
N HIS A 58 -13.52 1.61 -9.48
CA HIS A 58 -12.22 0.97 -9.49
C HIS A 58 -12.26 -0.36 -8.72
N GLN A 59 -11.38 -1.31 -9.07
CA GLN A 59 -11.22 -2.49 -8.23
C GLN A 59 -10.64 -2.10 -6.87
N ASN A 60 -11.16 -2.71 -5.80
CA ASN A 60 -10.70 -2.49 -4.44
C ASN A 60 -9.32 -3.15 -4.17
N ARG A 61 -8.38 -3.01 -5.11
CA ARG A 61 -6.99 -3.44 -5.05
C ARG A 61 -6.08 -2.24 -5.28
N GLY A 62 -4.82 -2.33 -4.79
CA GLY A 62 -3.84 -1.25 -4.88
C GLY A 62 -3.75 -0.57 -6.25
N PRO A 63 -3.50 -1.31 -7.36
CA PRO A 63 -3.31 -0.68 -8.68
C PRO A 63 -4.51 0.15 -9.19
N GLY A 64 -5.74 -0.28 -8.92
CA GLY A 64 -6.94 0.49 -9.28
C GLY A 64 -7.07 1.77 -8.44
N PHE A 65 -6.83 1.64 -7.15
CA PHE A 65 -6.85 2.76 -6.23
C PHE A 65 -5.77 3.79 -6.58
N PHE A 66 -4.54 3.38 -6.89
CA PHE A 66 -3.44 4.30 -7.24
C PHE A 66 -3.70 5.08 -8.53
N LYS A 67 -4.33 4.46 -9.53
CA LYS A 67 -4.76 5.16 -10.74
C LYS A 67 -5.80 6.23 -10.42
N MET A 68 -6.77 5.91 -9.58
CA MET A 68 -7.80 6.86 -9.13
C MET A 68 -7.20 8.02 -8.32
N GLU A 69 -6.17 7.77 -7.47
CA GLU A 69 -5.47 8.80 -6.72
C GLU A 69 -4.81 9.88 -7.58
N LEU A 70 -4.37 9.55 -8.80
CA LEU A 70 -3.80 10.53 -9.72
C LEU A 70 -4.84 11.54 -10.26
N ILE A 71 -6.11 11.14 -10.25
CA ILE A 71 -7.23 11.92 -10.78
C ILE A 71 -7.92 12.72 -9.68
N TYR A 72 -8.10 12.12 -8.49
CA TYR A 72 -8.83 12.74 -7.38
C TYR A 72 -7.89 13.09 -6.23
N ASP A 73 -8.01 14.31 -5.74
CA ASP A 73 -7.28 14.76 -4.56
C ASP A 73 -8.03 14.42 -3.27
N SER A 74 -7.30 14.47 -2.17
CA SER A 74 -7.78 14.35 -0.80
C SER A 74 -7.43 15.60 0.00
N LEU A 75 -7.94 15.72 1.22
CA LEU A 75 -7.57 16.83 2.12
C LEU A 75 -6.09 16.78 2.49
N LEU A 76 -5.60 15.59 2.79
CA LEU A 76 -4.20 15.31 3.13
C LEU A 76 -3.68 14.19 2.22
N GLU A 77 -2.41 14.24 1.88
CA GLU A 77 -1.70 13.14 1.18
C GLU A 77 -0.71 12.46 2.12
N LYS A 78 -0.10 11.38 1.64
CA LYS A 78 0.86 10.56 2.39
C LYS A 78 2.23 10.59 1.72
N ASP A 79 3.26 10.93 2.47
CA ASP A 79 4.64 10.77 2.02
C ASP A 79 5.36 9.64 2.80
N GLU A 80 6.67 9.61 2.72
CA GLU A 80 7.50 8.64 3.43
C GLU A 80 7.53 8.81 4.96
N LYS A 81 7.04 9.94 5.48
CA LYS A 81 7.08 10.28 6.92
C LYS A 81 5.70 10.29 7.58
N GLY A 82 4.64 10.48 6.80
CA GLY A 82 3.28 10.56 7.36
C GLY A 82 2.30 11.36 6.50
N LEU A 83 1.32 11.96 7.16
CA LEU A 83 0.35 12.83 6.52
C LEU A 83 0.95 14.22 6.26
N ILE A 84 0.71 14.74 5.07
CA ILE A 84 1.14 16.06 4.63
C ILE A 84 -0.06 16.89 4.17
N PRO A 85 0.01 18.25 4.26
CA PRO A 85 -0.99 19.14 3.70
C PRO A 85 -1.17 18.88 2.19
N TRP A 86 -2.44 18.92 1.73
CA TRP A 86 -2.76 18.83 0.32
C TRP A 86 -3.89 19.80 -0.04
N LEU A 87 -5.12 19.36 -0.38
CA LEU A 87 -6.24 20.31 -0.53
C LEU A 87 -6.50 21.12 0.74
N ALA A 88 -6.27 20.52 1.91
CA ALA A 88 -6.19 21.26 3.17
C ALA A 88 -4.76 21.78 3.35
N LYS A 89 -4.57 23.09 3.25
CA LYS A 89 -3.27 23.75 3.51
C LYS A 89 -2.86 23.72 4.98
N GLU A 90 -3.82 23.60 5.88
CA GLU A 90 -3.66 23.44 7.34
C GLU A 90 -4.86 22.72 7.93
N TRP A 91 -4.65 22.08 9.07
CA TRP A 91 -5.70 21.43 9.82
C TRP A 91 -5.44 21.50 11.32
N SER A 92 -6.50 21.34 12.10
CA SER A 92 -6.42 21.16 13.55
C SER A 92 -7.39 20.08 14.02
N VAL A 93 -7.08 19.50 15.17
CA VAL A 93 -7.92 18.51 15.85
C VAL A 93 -8.19 19.02 17.25
N SER A 94 -9.44 18.94 17.69
CA SER A 94 -9.82 19.32 19.07
C SER A 94 -9.16 18.42 20.12
N GLU A 95 -9.07 18.89 21.35
CA GLU A 95 -8.44 18.16 22.46
C GLU A 95 -9.11 16.79 22.71
N ASP A 96 -10.42 16.72 22.53
CA ASP A 96 -11.17 15.45 22.63
C ASP A 96 -10.99 14.55 21.40
N GLY A 97 -10.29 15.01 20.35
CA GLY A 97 -10.03 14.26 19.13
C GLY A 97 -11.28 13.95 18.30
N GLN A 98 -12.37 14.69 18.49
CA GLN A 98 -13.64 14.44 17.82
C GLN A 98 -14.00 15.49 16.76
N THR A 99 -13.34 16.66 16.77
CA THR A 99 -13.58 17.73 15.80
C THR A 99 -12.32 17.98 14.98
N TYR A 100 -12.46 17.90 13.66
CA TYR A 100 -11.40 18.09 12.67
C TYR A 100 -11.71 19.31 11.83
N THR A 101 -10.83 20.31 11.85
CA THR A 101 -11.00 21.54 11.09
C THR A 101 -9.93 21.63 10.01
N PHE A 102 -10.34 21.83 8.75
CA PHE A 102 -9.45 21.90 7.59
C PHE A 102 -9.65 23.23 6.87
N THR A 103 -8.56 23.95 6.59
CA THR A 103 -8.59 25.15 5.75
C THR A 103 -8.19 24.77 4.33
N ILE A 104 -9.13 24.88 3.39
CA ILE A 104 -8.97 24.48 1.99
C ILE A 104 -8.16 25.55 1.23
N VAL A 105 -7.34 25.13 0.26
CA VAL A 105 -6.63 26.04 -0.64
C VAL A 105 -7.61 26.86 -1.49
N ASP A 106 -7.21 28.07 -1.89
CA ASP A 106 -8.10 29.01 -2.55
C ASP A 106 -8.06 28.92 -4.09
N ASN A 107 -7.10 28.17 -4.64
CA ASN A 107 -6.78 28.13 -6.07
C ASN A 107 -7.02 26.77 -6.74
N ALA A 108 -7.60 25.80 -6.03
CA ALA A 108 -7.88 24.49 -6.61
C ALA A 108 -9.02 24.56 -7.62
N THR A 109 -8.85 23.83 -8.73
CA THR A 109 -9.88 23.70 -9.77
C THR A 109 -10.08 22.24 -10.14
N TRP A 110 -11.29 21.92 -10.53
CA TRP A 110 -11.63 20.66 -11.15
C TRP A 110 -11.07 20.57 -12.58
N HIS A 111 -10.99 19.39 -13.13
CA HIS A 111 -10.50 19.14 -14.50
C HIS A 111 -11.32 19.84 -15.58
N ASP A 112 -12.57 20.18 -15.30
CA ASP A 112 -13.46 20.94 -16.18
C ASP A 112 -13.29 22.47 -16.02
N GLY A 113 -12.42 22.91 -15.13
CA GLY A 113 -12.07 24.31 -14.90
C GLY A 113 -12.94 25.02 -13.86
N LYS A 114 -13.93 24.36 -13.26
CA LYS A 114 -14.71 24.95 -12.15
C LYS A 114 -13.88 24.99 -10.88
N PRO A 115 -14.11 25.96 -9.98
CA PRO A 115 -13.41 26.01 -8.70
C PRO A 115 -13.79 24.82 -7.80
N LEU A 116 -12.80 24.26 -7.09
CA LEU A 116 -13.02 23.34 -5.99
C LEU A 116 -13.13 24.16 -4.70
N THR A 117 -14.17 23.90 -3.92
CA THR A 117 -14.48 24.70 -2.72
C THR A 117 -14.71 23.80 -1.49
N ALA A 118 -14.79 24.42 -0.34
CA ALA A 118 -15.16 23.76 0.91
C ALA A 118 -16.53 23.05 0.84
N GLU A 119 -17.45 23.56 0.00
CA GLU A 119 -18.75 22.93 -0.24
C GLU A 119 -18.63 21.56 -0.94
N ASP A 120 -17.64 21.36 -1.83
CA ASP A 120 -17.39 20.05 -2.42
C ASP A 120 -16.91 19.03 -1.37
N VAL A 121 -16.13 19.49 -0.40
CA VAL A 121 -15.70 18.64 0.74
C VAL A 121 -16.89 18.25 1.59
N ALA A 122 -17.72 19.22 1.99
CA ALA A 122 -18.93 18.95 2.78
C ALA A 122 -19.93 18.07 2.03
N PHE A 123 -20.08 18.27 0.74
CA PHE A 123 -20.87 17.40 -0.13
C PHE A 123 -20.33 15.97 -0.12
N THR A 124 -19.01 15.79 -0.30
CA THR A 124 -18.37 14.47 -0.31
C THR A 124 -18.63 13.71 0.98
N VAL A 125 -18.47 14.37 2.13
CA VAL A 125 -18.76 13.77 3.45
C VAL A 125 -20.20 13.25 3.52
N LYS A 126 -21.18 14.04 3.12
CA LYS A 126 -22.60 13.65 3.16
C LYS A 126 -22.93 12.58 2.12
N TYR A 127 -22.38 12.69 0.93
CA TYR A 127 -22.66 11.76 -0.16
C TYR A 127 -22.13 10.37 0.13
N PHE A 128 -20.94 10.26 0.72
CA PHE A 128 -20.33 8.96 1.06
C PHE A 128 -21.01 8.22 2.22
N GLU A 129 -21.84 8.88 3.01
CA GLU A 129 -22.66 8.22 4.02
C GLU A 129 -23.68 7.25 3.38
N THR A 130 -24.33 7.69 2.30
CA THR A 130 -25.36 6.93 1.58
C THR A 130 -24.80 6.18 0.37
N HIS A 131 -23.72 6.64 -0.20
CA HIS A 131 -23.05 6.09 -1.38
C HIS A 131 -21.57 5.83 -1.07
N PRO A 132 -21.25 4.78 -0.31
CA PRO A 132 -19.87 4.52 0.11
C PRO A 132 -18.96 4.23 -1.10
N PRO A 133 -17.76 4.83 -1.15
CA PRO A 133 -16.79 4.52 -2.19
C PRO A 133 -16.27 3.08 -2.04
N MET A 134 -15.67 2.55 -3.12
CA MET A 134 -15.10 1.19 -3.12
C MET A 134 -14.02 1.00 -2.05
N ARG A 135 -13.28 2.05 -1.71
CA ARG A 135 -12.27 2.06 -0.67
C ARG A 135 -12.35 3.38 0.11
N GLY A 136 -12.19 3.31 1.42
CA GLY A 136 -12.23 4.55 2.20
C GLY A 136 -12.28 4.34 3.71
N GLY A 137 -12.71 3.15 4.19
CA GLY A 137 -12.72 2.83 5.62
C GLY A 137 -13.54 3.81 6.48
N LEU A 138 -14.57 4.44 5.90
CA LEU A 138 -15.38 5.47 6.55
C LEU A 138 -16.46 4.91 7.49
N ILE A 139 -16.36 3.63 7.82
CA ILE A 139 -17.25 2.94 8.77
C ILE A 139 -16.44 2.57 10.00
N LEU A 140 -16.89 3.00 11.17
CA LEU A 140 -16.36 2.62 12.47
C LEU A 140 -17.47 1.95 13.29
N HIS A 141 -17.22 0.77 13.86
CA HIS A 141 -18.19 0.00 14.66
C HIS A 141 -19.57 -0.17 13.99
N GLY A 142 -19.56 -0.29 12.65
CA GLY A 142 -20.78 -0.49 11.86
C GLY A 142 -21.59 0.78 11.58
N LYS A 143 -21.09 1.95 11.95
CA LYS A 143 -21.69 3.27 11.69
C LYS A 143 -20.77 4.09 10.78
N TYR A 144 -21.35 5.07 10.11
CA TYR A 144 -20.56 6.05 9.38
C TYR A 144 -19.69 6.84 10.36
N LEU A 145 -18.44 7.11 9.99
CA LEU A 145 -17.43 7.70 10.89
C LEU A 145 -17.77 9.12 11.30
N MET A 146 -18.36 9.91 10.39
CA MET A 146 -18.65 11.33 10.59
C MET A 146 -20.14 11.52 10.82
N ASP A 147 -20.53 12.33 11.79
CA ASP A 147 -21.93 12.63 12.08
C ASP A 147 -22.36 14.05 11.69
N SER A 148 -21.41 14.97 11.53
CA SER A 148 -21.69 16.29 11.03
C SER A 148 -20.54 16.93 10.26
N VAL A 149 -20.90 17.84 9.35
CA VAL A 149 -19.95 18.66 8.60
C VAL A 149 -20.54 20.06 8.39
N THR A 150 -19.74 21.08 8.66
CA THR A 150 -20.10 22.50 8.49
C THR A 150 -19.03 23.23 7.69
N VAL A 151 -19.46 24.28 6.98
CA VAL A 151 -18.59 25.12 6.14
C VAL A 151 -18.68 26.58 6.61
N ASN A 152 -17.54 27.22 6.72
CA ASN A 152 -17.44 28.66 6.96
C ASN A 152 -16.33 29.24 6.06
N GLY A 153 -16.71 29.88 4.98
CA GLY A 153 -15.78 30.34 3.96
C GLY A 153 -15.03 29.18 3.32
N ASN A 154 -13.70 29.16 3.44
CA ASN A 154 -12.85 28.07 2.96
C ASN A 154 -12.50 27.03 4.06
N THR A 155 -13.14 27.10 5.21
CA THR A 155 -12.91 26.19 6.33
C THR A 155 -14.03 25.16 6.41
N VAL A 156 -13.65 23.89 6.52
CA VAL A 156 -14.55 22.76 6.75
C VAL A 156 -14.29 22.20 8.13
N THR A 157 -15.33 22.07 8.92
CA THR A 157 -15.28 21.42 10.25
C THR A 157 -16.09 20.13 10.19
N ILE A 158 -15.43 19.00 10.49
CA ILE A 158 -16.01 17.65 10.50
C ILE A 158 -15.99 17.14 11.94
N HIS A 159 -17.11 16.62 12.41
CA HIS A 159 -17.23 16.00 13.72
C HIS A 159 -17.44 14.49 13.59
N ILE A 160 -16.90 13.75 14.54
CA ILE A 160 -17.10 12.31 14.72
C ILE A 160 -17.67 12.05 16.12
N PRO A 161 -18.65 11.13 16.25
CA PRO A 161 -19.34 10.91 17.52
C PRO A 161 -18.50 10.16 18.56
N GLU A 162 -17.47 9.45 18.13
CA GLU A 162 -16.56 8.66 18.98
C GLU A 162 -15.12 8.78 18.49
N TYR A 163 -14.19 9.05 19.39
CA TYR A 163 -12.76 9.12 19.08
C TYR A 163 -12.24 7.81 18.50
N THR A 164 -11.41 7.92 17.48
CA THR A 164 -10.54 6.84 17.02
C THR A 164 -9.19 7.40 16.53
N PRO A 165 -8.06 6.75 16.85
CA PRO A 165 -6.74 7.22 16.42
C PRO A 165 -6.55 7.26 14.90
N THR A 166 -7.41 6.57 14.14
CA THR A 166 -7.34 6.52 12.67
C THR A 166 -8.20 7.58 11.98
N ALA A 167 -8.96 8.39 12.72
CA ALA A 167 -9.92 9.34 12.13
C ALA A 167 -9.25 10.38 11.22
N LEU A 168 -8.16 11.01 11.68
CA LEU A 168 -7.45 12.01 10.87
C LEU A 168 -6.99 11.42 9.53
N GLU A 169 -6.44 10.22 9.54
CA GLU A 169 -6.00 9.56 8.31
C GLU A 169 -7.18 9.23 7.40
N LYS A 170 -8.25 8.65 7.95
CA LYS A 170 -9.45 8.27 7.19
C LYS A 170 -10.15 9.48 6.57
N ILE A 171 -10.34 10.54 7.35
CA ILE A 171 -10.95 11.80 6.87
C ILE A 171 -10.00 12.50 5.88
N GLY A 172 -8.73 12.64 6.25
CA GLY A 172 -7.72 13.34 5.46
C GLY A 172 -7.46 12.72 4.11
N SER A 173 -7.47 11.39 4.00
CA SER A 173 -7.23 10.66 2.74
C SER A 173 -8.49 10.38 1.91
N MET A 174 -9.66 10.82 2.35
CA MET A 174 -10.90 10.71 1.60
C MET A 174 -10.79 11.47 0.27
N ARG A 175 -11.12 10.81 -0.86
CA ARG A 175 -11.07 11.45 -2.18
C ARG A 175 -12.26 12.37 -2.37
N ILE A 176 -11.98 13.64 -2.60
CA ILE A 176 -13.00 14.66 -2.78
C ILE A 176 -13.59 14.56 -4.19
N ILE A 177 -14.91 14.63 -4.28
CA ILE A 177 -15.67 14.55 -5.54
C ILE A 177 -16.41 15.86 -5.83
N PRO A 178 -16.54 16.25 -7.12
CA PRO A 178 -17.21 17.50 -7.51
C PRO A 178 -18.73 17.41 -7.28
N LYS A 179 -19.26 18.28 -6.41
CA LYS A 179 -20.70 18.37 -6.13
C LYS A 179 -21.51 18.48 -7.42
N HIS A 180 -21.12 19.39 -8.31
CA HIS A 180 -21.84 19.65 -9.55
C HIS A 180 -21.95 18.49 -10.55
N VAL A 181 -21.15 17.44 -10.35
CA VAL A 181 -21.23 16.19 -11.14
C VAL A 181 -22.09 15.15 -10.41
N TRP A 182 -21.91 15.02 -9.09
CA TRP A 182 -22.44 13.89 -8.35
C TRP A 182 -23.75 14.16 -7.59
N GLU A 183 -24.16 15.41 -7.41
CA GLU A 183 -25.32 15.75 -6.56
C GLU A 183 -26.67 15.14 -7.00
N ASN A 184 -26.80 14.80 -8.31
CA ASN A 184 -28.03 14.21 -8.86
C ASN A 184 -27.84 12.72 -9.25
N ILE A 185 -26.72 12.09 -8.85
CA ILE A 185 -26.43 10.70 -9.19
C ILE A 185 -26.87 9.79 -8.04
N GLU A 186 -27.94 9.02 -8.27
CA GLU A 186 -28.49 8.07 -7.28
C GLU A 186 -27.74 6.72 -7.26
N ASP A 187 -27.17 6.29 -8.38
CA ASP A 187 -26.42 5.03 -8.49
C ASP A 187 -25.01 5.29 -9.06
N PRO A 188 -24.06 5.69 -8.20
CA PRO A 188 -22.70 6.02 -8.65
C PRO A 188 -21.93 4.82 -9.21
N ALA A 189 -22.32 3.60 -8.87
CA ALA A 189 -21.69 2.39 -9.41
C ALA A 189 -22.06 2.15 -10.89
N LYS A 190 -23.18 2.68 -11.34
CA LYS A 190 -23.65 2.58 -12.74
C LYS A 190 -23.42 3.85 -13.54
N PHE A 191 -23.09 4.95 -12.89
CA PHE A 191 -22.89 6.22 -13.58
C PHE A 191 -21.73 6.12 -14.59
N SER A 192 -22.03 6.36 -15.85
CA SER A 192 -21.10 6.36 -16.97
C SER A 192 -21.53 7.43 -17.96
N GLY A 193 -21.21 8.67 -17.68
CA GLY A 193 -21.59 9.81 -18.50
C GLY A 193 -20.43 10.78 -18.69
N GLU A 194 -20.68 11.83 -19.46
CA GLU A 194 -19.74 12.93 -19.58
C GLU A 194 -19.46 13.50 -18.18
N GLY A 195 -18.19 13.54 -17.81
CA GLY A 195 -17.76 14.08 -16.51
C GLY A 195 -17.70 13.07 -15.37
N ASP A 196 -17.96 11.78 -15.57
CA ASP A 196 -17.88 10.75 -14.52
C ASP A 196 -16.44 10.53 -13.97
N VAL A 197 -15.42 11.10 -14.62
CA VAL A 197 -14.01 11.12 -14.17
C VAL A 197 -13.48 12.56 -14.13
N VAL A 198 -14.28 13.49 -13.63
CA VAL A 198 -13.81 14.83 -13.29
C VAL A 198 -13.22 14.82 -11.90
N GLY A 199 -11.90 14.96 -11.80
CA GLY A 199 -11.15 15.11 -10.56
C GLY A 199 -10.48 16.47 -10.45
N SER A 200 -9.67 16.65 -9.41
CA SER A 200 -8.85 17.84 -9.16
C SER A 200 -7.35 17.55 -9.19
N GLY A 201 -6.99 16.28 -9.39
CA GLY A 201 -5.63 15.78 -9.30
C GLY A 201 -4.71 16.19 -10.45
N PRO A 202 -3.41 15.83 -10.36
CA PRO A 202 -2.40 16.26 -11.32
C PRO A 202 -2.54 15.64 -12.73
N TYR A 203 -3.33 14.57 -12.86
CA TYR A 203 -3.53 13.88 -14.14
C TYR A 203 -5.00 13.67 -14.48
N LYS A 204 -5.31 13.72 -15.78
CA LYS A 204 -6.64 13.51 -16.37
C LYS A 204 -6.66 12.19 -17.12
N LEU A 205 -7.73 11.42 -16.95
CA LEU A 205 -7.98 10.23 -17.78
C LEU A 205 -8.25 10.64 -19.23
N VAL A 206 -7.55 10.02 -20.17
CA VAL A 206 -7.77 10.16 -21.62
C VAL A 206 -8.49 8.93 -22.17
N SER A 207 -8.05 7.75 -21.77
CA SER A 207 -8.66 6.50 -22.21
C SER A 207 -8.51 5.38 -21.18
N TYR A 208 -9.50 4.49 -21.20
CA TYR A 208 -9.50 3.22 -20.48
C TYR A 208 -10.08 2.14 -21.38
N GLN A 209 -9.37 1.03 -21.50
CA GLN A 209 -9.74 -0.13 -22.32
C GLN A 209 -9.67 -1.38 -21.45
N SER A 210 -10.81 -1.78 -20.90
CA SER A 210 -10.89 -2.89 -19.93
C SER A 210 -10.38 -4.22 -20.50
N GLU A 211 -10.73 -4.55 -21.74
CA GLU A 211 -10.32 -5.80 -22.39
C GLU A 211 -8.80 -5.92 -22.55
N GLN A 212 -8.10 -4.80 -22.73
CA GLN A 212 -6.66 -4.75 -22.87
C GLN A 212 -5.95 -4.42 -21.55
N GLY A 213 -6.70 -4.03 -20.51
CA GLY A 213 -6.14 -3.52 -19.27
C GLY A 213 -5.31 -2.24 -19.46
N ALA A 214 -5.63 -1.45 -20.47
CA ALA A 214 -4.87 -0.28 -20.86
C ALA A 214 -5.50 1.01 -20.31
N TYR A 215 -4.63 1.92 -19.84
CA TYR A 215 -5.01 3.26 -19.38
C TYR A 215 -4.05 4.30 -19.96
N LYS A 216 -4.57 5.48 -20.25
CA LYS A 216 -3.75 6.64 -20.57
C LYS A 216 -4.21 7.84 -19.77
N MET A 217 -3.27 8.46 -19.06
CA MET A 217 -3.48 9.70 -18.34
C MET A 217 -2.50 10.75 -18.85
N VAL A 218 -2.96 12.00 -18.93
CA VAL A 218 -2.13 13.14 -19.30
C VAL A 218 -2.13 14.16 -18.17
N ARG A 219 -1.06 14.90 -18.06
CA ARG A 219 -0.96 15.93 -17.02
C ARG A 219 -2.04 16.99 -17.19
N PHE A 220 -2.49 17.49 -16.06
CA PHE A 220 -3.37 18.64 -16.00
C PHE A 220 -2.51 19.91 -15.85
N ASP A 221 -2.29 20.64 -16.96
CA ASP A 221 -1.40 21.81 -16.98
C ASP A 221 -1.85 22.95 -16.06
N LYS A 222 -3.15 23.01 -15.72
CA LYS A 222 -3.73 23.96 -14.77
C LYS A 222 -3.85 23.40 -13.35
N PHE A 223 -3.10 22.32 -13.05
CA PHE A 223 -3.12 21.76 -11.72
C PHE A 223 -2.70 22.80 -10.67
N TRP A 224 -3.48 22.92 -9.64
CA TRP A 224 -3.37 23.95 -8.61
C TRP A 224 -2.15 23.78 -7.68
N GLY A 225 -1.66 22.57 -7.54
CA GLY A 225 -0.57 22.21 -6.64
C GLY A 225 0.80 22.20 -7.30
N LEU A 226 1.70 21.32 -6.82
CA LEU A 226 3.03 21.17 -7.38
C LEU A 226 2.99 20.64 -8.80
N LYS A 227 3.87 21.15 -9.65
CA LYS A 227 3.88 20.84 -11.09
C LYS A 227 3.99 19.33 -11.33
N PRO A 228 3.10 18.74 -12.18
CA PRO A 228 3.25 17.35 -12.62
C PRO A 228 4.57 17.15 -13.38
N ALA A 229 5.28 16.08 -13.06
CA ALA A 229 6.63 15.84 -13.53
C ALA A 229 6.70 15.29 -14.95
N VAL A 230 5.68 14.53 -15.39
CA VAL A 230 5.67 13.84 -16.69
C VAL A 230 4.46 14.28 -17.52
N ALA A 231 4.60 14.22 -18.85
CA ALA A 231 3.53 14.62 -19.78
C ALA A 231 2.37 13.64 -19.76
N ALA A 232 2.67 12.35 -19.67
CA ALA A 232 1.68 11.28 -19.64
C ALA A 232 2.17 10.05 -18.87
N ILE A 233 1.20 9.27 -18.39
CA ILE A 233 1.42 7.94 -17.81
C ILE A 233 0.54 6.99 -18.62
N GLU A 234 1.14 5.94 -19.16
CA GLU A 234 0.48 4.92 -19.96
C GLU A 234 0.67 3.54 -19.34
N TRP A 235 -0.42 2.86 -19.04
CA TRP A 235 -0.41 1.43 -18.70
C TRP A 235 -0.78 0.66 -19.95
N ILE A 236 0.17 -0.15 -20.44
CA ILE A 236 0.03 -0.87 -21.70
C ILE A 236 -0.02 -2.38 -21.49
N PRO A 237 -0.76 -3.13 -22.32
CA PRO A 237 -0.78 -4.58 -22.23
C PRO A 237 0.58 -5.15 -22.62
N VAL A 238 1.13 -5.99 -21.75
CA VAL A 238 2.39 -6.72 -22.00
C VAL A 238 2.22 -8.17 -21.59
N SER A 239 2.83 -9.10 -22.35
CA SER A 239 2.79 -10.53 -22.04
C SER A 239 3.92 -10.96 -21.12
N ASP A 240 5.08 -10.29 -21.20
CA ASP A 240 6.26 -10.54 -20.37
C ASP A 240 6.85 -9.19 -19.96
N ASN A 241 6.75 -8.87 -18.68
CA ASN A 241 7.19 -7.58 -18.15
C ASN A 241 8.71 -7.38 -18.24
N ILE A 242 9.50 -8.45 -18.12
CA ILE A 242 10.97 -8.35 -18.17
C ILE A 242 11.43 -8.10 -19.60
N LEU A 243 10.84 -8.82 -20.55
CA LEU A 243 11.12 -8.62 -21.96
C LEU A 243 10.70 -7.22 -22.40
N ALA A 244 9.49 -6.78 -22.03
CA ALA A 244 8.99 -5.44 -22.34
C ALA A 244 9.87 -4.34 -21.72
N PHE A 245 10.37 -4.54 -20.49
CA PHE A 245 11.32 -3.63 -19.87
C PHE A 245 12.65 -3.58 -20.62
N ASN A 246 13.20 -4.73 -21.01
CA ASN A 246 14.47 -4.77 -21.76
C ASN A 246 14.34 -4.14 -23.15
N ASN A 247 13.17 -4.28 -23.78
CA ASN A 247 12.85 -3.65 -25.08
C ASN A 247 12.46 -2.17 -24.96
N GLU A 248 12.51 -1.58 -23.76
CA GLU A 248 12.10 -0.18 -23.49
C GLU A 248 10.60 0.09 -23.82
N GLU A 249 9.78 -0.95 -23.85
CA GLU A 249 8.33 -0.81 -24.01
C GLU A 249 7.70 -0.27 -22.71
N ILE A 250 8.23 -0.68 -21.54
CA ILE A 250 7.87 -0.16 -20.22
C ILE A 250 9.11 0.34 -19.47
N ASP A 251 8.93 1.23 -18.51
CA ASP A 251 10.00 1.98 -17.86
C ASP A 251 10.36 1.47 -16.46
N ILE A 252 9.50 0.66 -15.89
CA ILE A 252 9.63 0.12 -14.54
C ILE A 252 9.00 -1.28 -14.49
N THR A 253 9.64 -2.19 -13.76
CA THR A 253 9.11 -3.53 -13.52
C THR A 253 9.68 -4.14 -12.25
N ASN A 254 9.18 -5.32 -11.84
CA ASN A 254 9.74 -6.11 -10.76
C ASN A 254 10.56 -7.28 -11.31
N LEU A 255 11.74 -7.50 -10.73
CA LEU A 255 12.63 -8.59 -11.10
C LEU A 255 12.46 -9.80 -10.17
N PRO A 256 12.50 -11.02 -10.70
CA PRO A 256 12.82 -12.22 -9.93
C PRO A 256 14.19 -12.07 -9.24
N ALA A 257 14.36 -12.64 -8.05
CA ALA A 257 15.58 -12.49 -7.26
C ALA A 257 16.87 -12.91 -7.97
N ASP A 258 16.80 -13.95 -8.81
CA ASP A 258 17.93 -14.47 -9.58
C ASP A 258 18.40 -13.55 -10.72
N LEU A 259 17.55 -12.63 -11.18
CA LEU A 259 17.91 -11.66 -12.20
C LEU A 259 18.46 -10.34 -11.61
N VAL A 260 18.27 -10.08 -10.32
CA VAL A 260 18.65 -8.80 -9.68
C VAL A 260 20.11 -8.43 -9.95
N LYS A 261 21.04 -9.37 -9.81
CA LYS A 261 22.49 -9.13 -10.02
C LYS A 261 22.83 -8.66 -11.44
N ASN A 262 22.04 -9.05 -12.44
CA ASN A 262 22.27 -8.65 -13.82
C ASN A 262 22.03 -7.16 -14.05
N TYR A 263 21.16 -6.57 -13.21
CA TYR A 263 20.78 -5.15 -13.31
C TYR A 263 21.51 -4.28 -12.27
N GLU A 264 21.75 -4.77 -11.05
CA GLU A 264 22.47 -4.01 -10.00
C GLU A 264 23.90 -3.62 -10.41
N ASN A 265 24.55 -4.43 -11.24
CA ASN A 265 25.91 -4.18 -11.72
C ASN A 265 25.99 -3.30 -12.97
N ASN A 266 24.85 -2.85 -13.50
CA ASN A 266 24.78 -1.97 -14.67
C ASN A 266 24.23 -0.60 -14.25
N SER A 267 25.04 0.45 -14.43
CA SER A 267 24.69 1.84 -14.07
C SER A 267 23.51 2.42 -14.87
N GLU A 268 23.06 1.77 -15.94
CA GLU A 268 21.86 2.12 -16.67
C GLU A 268 20.59 1.90 -15.84
N PHE A 269 20.64 1.00 -14.87
CA PHE A 269 19.49 0.58 -14.07
C PHE A 269 19.67 0.95 -12.60
N LYS A 270 18.55 1.15 -11.93
CA LYS A 270 18.49 1.21 -10.47
C LYS A 270 17.53 0.16 -9.96
N VAL A 271 18.00 -0.68 -9.05
CA VAL A 271 17.18 -1.71 -8.40
C VAL A 271 16.87 -1.29 -6.97
N VAL A 272 15.60 -1.30 -6.61
CA VAL A 272 15.13 -0.97 -5.27
C VAL A 272 14.44 -2.19 -4.68
N LYS A 273 14.93 -2.65 -3.53
CA LYS A 273 14.28 -3.72 -2.75
C LYS A 273 13.16 -3.12 -1.93
N ASN A 274 11.95 -3.56 -2.19
CA ASN A 274 10.77 -3.13 -1.49
C ASN A 274 10.25 -4.27 -0.62
N PHE A 275 10.15 -4.04 0.67
CA PHE A 275 9.41 -4.92 1.58
C PHE A 275 7.92 -4.63 1.38
N GLY A 276 7.35 -5.14 0.28
CA GLY A 276 5.93 -4.96 0.03
C GLY A 276 5.15 -5.60 1.17
N LEU A 277 4.48 -4.78 2.00
CA LEU A 277 3.70 -5.21 3.17
C LEU A 277 2.51 -6.08 2.74
N HIS A 278 2.80 -7.17 2.04
CA HIS A 278 1.90 -8.17 1.46
C HIS A 278 2.36 -9.56 1.86
N ASP A 279 1.43 -10.36 2.41
CA ASP A 279 1.68 -11.75 2.76
C ASP A 279 0.74 -12.70 2.02
N PHE A 280 1.23 -13.90 1.72
CA PHE A 280 0.37 -15.04 1.44
C PHE A 280 -0.20 -15.58 2.74
N ARG A 281 -1.51 -15.82 2.76
CA ARG A 281 -2.27 -16.20 3.95
C ARG A 281 -3.05 -17.46 3.67
N PHE A 282 -3.00 -18.40 4.62
CA PHE A 282 -3.81 -19.61 4.62
C PHE A 282 -5.04 -19.38 5.51
N TYR A 283 -6.20 -19.40 4.92
CA TYR A 283 -7.49 -19.15 5.56
C TYR A 283 -8.12 -20.45 6.02
N PHE A 284 -8.63 -20.45 7.23
CA PHE A 284 -9.48 -21.49 7.81
C PHE A 284 -10.95 -21.09 7.74
N ASN A 285 -11.82 -22.03 7.39
CA ASN A 285 -13.27 -21.85 7.55
C ASN A 285 -13.75 -22.71 8.71
N PHE A 286 -14.02 -22.08 9.83
CA PHE A 286 -14.40 -22.73 11.09
C PHE A 286 -15.83 -23.30 11.05
N ASP A 287 -16.66 -22.86 10.11
CA ASP A 287 -18.01 -23.36 9.94
C ASP A 287 -18.05 -24.58 9.01
N LYS A 288 -17.19 -24.61 8.00
CA LYS A 288 -17.14 -25.72 7.03
C LYS A 288 -16.32 -26.90 7.55
N ILE A 289 -15.25 -26.64 8.29
CA ILE A 289 -14.35 -27.66 8.85
C ILE A 289 -14.27 -27.48 10.38
N PRO A 290 -15.16 -28.13 11.15
CA PRO A 290 -15.21 -27.97 12.62
C PRO A 290 -13.90 -28.30 13.34
N ALA A 291 -13.06 -29.19 12.78
CA ALA A 291 -11.75 -29.52 13.32
C ALA A 291 -10.83 -28.29 13.46
N PHE A 292 -11.02 -27.26 12.63
CA PHE A 292 -10.24 -26.02 12.75
C PHE A 292 -10.61 -25.17 13.97
N ARG A 293 -11.68 -25.50 14.72
CA ARG A 293 -12.00 -24.83 16.00
C ARG A 293 -10.98 -25.18 17.09
N ASP A 294 -10.34 -26.34 16.99
CA ASP A 294 -9.24 -26.73 17.88
C ASP A 294 -7.96 -25.99 17.47
N LYS A 295 -7.41 -25.16 18.36
CA LYS A 295 -6.18 -24.41 18.09
C LYS A 295 -4.97 -25.31 17.87
N GLU A 296 -4.90 -26.49 18.52
CA GLU A 296 -3.81 -27.43 18.32
C GLU A 296 -3.72 -27.91 16.87
N VAL A 297 -4.88 -28.08 16.18
CA VAL A 297 -4.91 -28.41 14.76
C VAL A 297 -4.30 -27.28 13.92
N ARG A 298 -4.63 -26.02 14.21
CA ARG A 298 -4.08 -24.87 13.49
C ARG A 298 -2.58 -24.68 13.76
N GLN A 299 -2.16 -24.89 15.00
CA GLN A 299 -0.74 -24.90 15.37
C GLN A 299 0.02 -26.07 14.72
N ALA A 300 -0.60 -27.26 14.62
CA ALA A 300 -0.03 -28.38 13.87
C ALA A 300 0.22 -28.02 12.40
N ILE A 301 -0.75 -27.37 11.76
CA ILE A 301 -0.62 -26.87 10.37
C ILE A 301 0.54 -25.86 10.28
N ALA A 302 0.67 -24.95 11.25
CA ALA A 302 1.74 -23.96 11.27
C ALA A 302 3.14 -24.59 11.41
N TYR A 303 3.28 -25.65 12.22
CA TYR A 303 4.54 -26.41 12.35
C TYR A 303 4.81 -27.32 11.14
N ALA A 304 3.77 -27.78 10.43
CA ALA A 304 3.93 -28.68 9.28
C ALA A 304 4.31 -27.96 7.99
N ILE A 305 4.00 -26.70 7.84
CA ILE A 305 4.32 -25.94 6.63
C ILE A 305 5.73 -25.33 6.75
N ASP A 306 6.64 -25.80 5.90
CA ASP A 306 7.98 -25.21 5.77
C ASP A 306 7.90 -23.92 4.95
N ARG A 307 7.83 -22.79 5.66
CA ARG A 307 7.71 -21.45 5.04
C ARG A 307 8.99 -21.04 4.33
N ASN A 308 10.16 -21.48 4.81
CA ASN A 308 11.43 -21.26 4.13
C ASN A 308 11.49 -22.03 2.80
N GLU A 309 10.99 -23.29 2.76
CA GLU A 309 10.86 -24.02 1.50
C GLU A 309 9.97 -23.28 0.49
N LEU A 310 8.85 -22.69 0.95
CA LEU A 310 8.00 -21.87 0.08
C LEU A 310 8.75 -20.67 -0.47
N ILE A 311 9.46 -19.90 0.38
CA ILE A 311 10.26 -18.75 -0.02
C ILE A 311 11.34 -19.15 -1.04
N GLU A 312 12.09 -20.21 -0.76
CA GLU A 312 13.16 -20.69 -1.67
C GLU A 312 12.60 -21.16 -3.03
N LYS A 313 11.53 -21.96 -3.01
CA LYS A 313 11.01 -22.56 -4.25
C LYS A 313 10.13 -21.63 -5.08
N LEU A 314 9.50 -20.62 -4.48
CA LEU A 314 8.54 -19.75 -5.14
C LEU A 314 9.09 -18.35 -5.38
N GLU A 315 9.90 -17.83 -4.46
CA GLU A 315 10.47 -16.47 -4.49
C GLU A 315 12.00 -16.47 -4.64
N ARG A 316 12.63 -17.65 -4.79
CA ARG A 316 14.09 -17.80 -4.96
C ARG A 316 14.86 -17.12 -3.81
N GLY A 317 14.38 -17.29 -2.60
CA GLY A 317 14.95 -16.68 -1.38
C GLY A 317 14.54 -15.22 -1.14
N SER A 318 13.78 -14.59 -2.03
CA SER A 318 13.36 -13.19 -1.89
C SER A 318 12.03 -13.06 -1.13
N GLY A 319 12.03 -13.44 0.14
CA GLY A 319 10.84 -13.36 1.00
C GLY A 319 11.20 -13.33 2.48
N LEU A 320 10.20 -13.06 3.30
CA LEU A 320 10.27 -13.08 4.75
C LEU A 320 9.14 -13.97 5.30
N GLU A 321 9.43 -14.79 6.32
CA GLU A 321 8.38 -15.54 6.99
C GLU A 321 7.30 -14.62 7.57
N GLY A 322 6.03 -15.01 7.42
CA GLY A 322 4.90 -14.25 7.96
C GLY A 322 4.84 -14.29 9.47
N SER A 323 4.60 -13.14 10.08
CA SER A 323 4.41 -13.00 11.53
C SER A 323 3.02 -13.50 11.95
N GLN A 324 2.95 -14.45 12.90
CA GLN A 324 1.65 -14.96 13.37
C GLN A 324 0.86 -13.95 14.21
N GLY A 325 1.49 -12.88 14.69
CA GLY A 325 0.80 -11.70 15.24
C GLY A 325 0.24 -10.75 14.18
N TYR A 326 0.34 -11.10 12.91
CA TYR A 326 -0.10 -10.37 11.73
C TYR A 326 0.80 -9.19 11.33
N LEU A 327 1.17 -8.30 12.25
CA LEU A 327 1.96 -7.12 11.88
C LEU A 327 3.35 -7.50 11.37
N HIS A 328 3.79 -6.81 10.32
CA HIS A 328 5.12 -6.99 9.76
C HIS A 328 6.20 -6.55 10.76
N PRO A 329 7.39 -7.19 10.83
CA PRO A 329 8.47 -6.80 11.74
C PRO A 329 8.94 -5.34 11.63
N ALA A 330 8.76 -4.69 10.48
CA ALA A 330 9.04 -3.27 10.30
C ALA A 330 7.93 -2.34 10.83
N HIS A 331 6.78 -2.86 11.25
CA HIS A 331 5.68 -2.04 11.75
C HIS A 331 6.01 -1.47 13.14
N PRO A 332 5.76 -0.17 13.44
CA PRO A 332 6.11 0.45 14.73
C PRO A 332 5.48 -0.23 15.97
N MET A 333 4.33 -0.90 15.78
CA MET A 333 3.61 -1.62 16.83
C MET A 333 3.78 -3.15 16.74
N TYR A 334 4.82 -3.64 16.06
CA TYR A 334 5.16 -5.06 16.02
C TYR A 334 5.65 -5.55 17.39
N ASN A 335 5.12 -6.67 17.86
CA ASN A 335 5.59 -7.34 19.07
C ASN A 335 6.72 -8.32 18.71
N PRO A 336 7.99 -8.08 19.13
CA PRO A 336 9.12 -8.94 18.77
C PRO A 336 9.18 -10.25 19.57
N ASN A 337 8.35 -10.40 20.61
CA ASN A 337 8.39 -11.52 21.55
C ASN A 337 7.35 -12.61 21.23
N LEU A 338 6.84 -12.64 20.00
CA LEU A 338 5.83 -13.64 19.61
C LEU A 338 6.43 -15.04 19.45
N PRO A 339 5.65 -16.10 19.72
CA PRO A 339 6.08 -17.47 19.45
C PRO A 339 6.33 -17.66 17.94
N LYS A 340 7.39 -18.42 17.63
CA LYS A 340 7.73 -18.81 16.27
C LYS A 340 7.29 -20.25 16.03
N TYR A 341 6.70 -20.49 14.88
CA TYR A 341 6.32 -21.82 14.42
C TYR A 341 7.33 -22.29 13.37
N GLU A 342 8.54 -22.62 13.84
CA GLU A 342 9.58 -23.20 12.97
C GLU A 342 9.12 -24.55 12.45
N PHE A 343 9.48 -24.90 11.21
CA PHE A 343 9.11 -26.16 10.61
C PHE A 343 9.51 -27.35 11.50
N ASN A 344 8.52 -28.10 11.98
CA ASN A 344 8.70 -29.24 12.87
C ASN A 344 7.58 -30.27 12.67
N PRO A 345 7.72 -31.18 11.69
CA PRO A 345 6.68 -32.15 11.37
C PRO A 345 6.39 -33.13 12.51
N GLU A 346 7.36 -33.44 13.38
CA GLU A 346 7.13 -34.33 14.54
C GLU A 346 6.24 -33.64 15.57
N LYS A 347 6.50 -32.37 15.88
CA LYS A 347 5.62 -31.57 16.74
C LYS A 347 4.20 -31.42 16.14
N ALA A 348 4.12 -31.26 14.83
CA ALA A 348 2.85 -31.19 14.14
C ALA A 348 2.04 -32.50 14.28
N LYS A 349 2.67 -33.66 14.13
CA LYS A 349 2.03 -34.98 14.33
C LYS A 349 1.57 -35.16 15.78
N GLU A 350 2.39 -34.76 16.74
CA GLU A 350 2.03 -34.78 18.16
C GLU A 350 0.74 -33.99 18.44
N LEU A 351 0.64 -32.78 17.93
CA LEU A 351 -0.52 -31.91 18.09
C LEU A 351 -1.76 -32.45 17.36
N MET A 352 -1.60 -33.14 16.25
CA MET A 352 -2.70 -33.79 15.53
C MET A 352 -3.31 -34.96 16.31
N LYS A 353 -2.58 -35.62 17.19
CA LYS A 353 -3.10 -36.71 18.04
C LYS A 353 -3.77 -37.83 17.23
N GLY A 354 -3.27 -38.13 16.05
CA GLY A 354 -3.84 -39.12 15.13
C GLY A 354 -5.13 -38.69 14.40
N ARG A 355 -5.56 -37.44 14.54
CA ARG A 355 -6.72 -36.91 13.82
C ARG A 355 -6.43 -36.84 12.32
N THR A 356 -7.46 -37.08 11.51
CA THR A 356 -7.42 -36.91 10.07
C THR A 356 -8.42 -35.85 9.62
N ILE A 357 -8.05 -35.06 8.63
CA ILE A 357 -8.90 -34.00 8.08
C ILE A 357 -8.84 -34.09 6.55
N THR A 358 -9.99 -33.97 5.91
CA THR A 358 -10.07 -33.79 4.46
C THR A 358 -10.73 -32.44 4.17
N ALA A 359 -10.09 -31.63 3.33
CA ALA A 359 -10.62 -30.31 2.99
C ALA A 359 -10.22 -29.92 1.57
N GLN A 360 -11.03 -29.05 0.97
CA GLN A 360 -10.72 -28.40 -0.29
C GLN A 360 -9.84 -27.16 -0.04
N LEU A 361 -8.75 -27.01 -0.80
CA LEU A 361 -7.86 -25.85 -0.80
C LEU A 361 -8.10 -25.01 -2.06
N THR A 362 -8.73 -23.87 -1.92
CA THR A 362 -8.99 -22.92 -3.00
C THR A 362 -7.80 -21.99 -3.18
N VAL A 363 -7.31 -21.88 -4.41
CA VAL A 363 -6.18 -21.00 -4.78
C VAL A 363 -6.46 -20.25 -6.07
N GLY A 364 -5.70 -19.20 -6.34
CA GLY A 364 -5.71 -18.55 -7.65
C GLY A 364 -5.09 -19.42 -8.75
N SER A 365 -5.40 -19.10 -10.01
CA SER A 365 -4.94 -19.87 -11.18
C SER A 365 -3.51 -19.54 -11.64
N SER A 366 -2.79 -18.67 -10.93
CA SER A 366 -1.39 -18.41 -11.26
C SER A 366 -0.53 -19.66 -11.01
N PRO A 367 0.46 -19.96 -11.87
CA PRO A 367 1.36 -21.10 -11.67
C PRO A 367 2.04 -21.11 -10.29
N LYS A 368 2.35 -19.93 -9.73
CA LYS A 368 2.93 -19.76 -8.40
C LYS A 368 1.97 -20.24 -7.30
N GLU A 369 0.71 -19.79 -7.32
CA GLU A 369 -0.27 -20.17 -6.31
C GLU A 369 -0.61 -21.66 -6.36
N VAL A 370 -0.72 -22.23 -7.56
CA VAL A 370 -0.92 -23.68 -7.73
C VAL A 370 0.27 -24.48 -7.19
N LYS A 371 1.50 -24.06 -7.51
CA LYS A 371 2.72 -24.71 -6.98
C LYS A 371 2.81 -24.60 -5.46
N MET A 372 2.44 -23.44 -4.88
CA MET A 372 2.36 -23.24 -3.44
C MET A 372 1.39 -24.22 -2.78
N ALA A 373 0.19 -24.35 -3.37
CA ALA A 373 -0.83 -25.26 -2.87
C ALA A 373 -0.38 -26.73 -2.89
N GLU A 374 0.30 -27.17 -3.94
CA GLU A 374 0.82 -28.54 -4.02
C GLU A 374 1.94 -28.80 -3.01
N LEU A 375 2.84 -27.83 -2.76
CA LEU A 375 3.86 -27.96 -1.71
C LEU A 375 3.21 -28.08 -0.32
N ILE A 376 2.24 -27.25 -0.01
CA ILE A 376 1.49 -27.27 1.25
C ILE A 376 0.72 -28.58 1.40
N LYS A 377 0.06 -29.06 0.35
CA LYS A 377 -0.66 -30.35 0.32
C LYS A 377 0.23 -31.51 0.69
N ILE A 378 1.44 -31.58 0.14
CA ILE A 378 2.42 -32.62 0.45
C ILE A 378 2.78 -32.57 1.95
N ARG A 379 3.11 -31.39 2.48
CA ARG A 379 3.49 -31.23 3.89
C ARG A 379 2.36 -31.55 4.87
N LEU A 380 1.12 -31.20 4.51
CA LEU A 380 -0.03 -31.48 5.36
C LEU A 380 -0.49 -32.94 5.31
N ALA A 381 -0.23 -33.65 4.20
CA ALA A 381 -0.48 -35.08 4.11
C ALA A 381 0.36 -35.88 5.14
N ASP A 382 1.60 -35.45 5.41
CA ASP A 382 2.50 -36.08 6.39
C ASP A 382 1.95 -36.05 7.83
N ILE A 383 0.99 -35.18 8.11
CA ILE A 383 0.35 -35.02 9.44
C ILE A 383 -1.13 -35.45 9.43
N GLY A 384 -1.60 -36.15 8.41
CA GLY A 384 -2.96 -36.69 8.32
C GLY A 384 -4.00 -35.70 7.76
N ILE A 385 -3.59 -34.64 7.08
CA ILE A 385 -4.49 -33.69 6.43
C ILE A 385 -4.42 -33.86 4.91
N THR A 386 -5.54 -34.30 4.30
CA THR A 386 -5.67 -34.46 2.86
C THR A 386 -6.32 -33.21 2.25
N LEU A 387 -5.61 -32.58 1.32
CA LEU A 387 -6.13 -31.42 0.60
C LEU A 387 -6.47 -31.77 -0.85
N ASP A 388 -7.66 -31.36 -1.28
CA ASP A 388 -8.07 -31.31 -2.70
C ASP A 388 -7.86 -29.88 -3.21
N VAL A 389 -6.90 -29.71 -4.13
CA VAL A 389 -6.54 -28.37 -4.63
C VAL A 389 -7.47 -27.94 -5.76
N VAL A 390 -8.17 -26.83 -5.57
CA VAL A 390 -9.06 -26.22 -6.56
C VAL A 390 -8.53 -24.85 -6.98
N SER A 391 -8.11 -24.78 -8.22
CA SER A 391 -7.61 -23.55 -8.85
C SER A 391 -8.74 -22.82 -9.56
N VAL A 392 -8.94 -21.53 -9.23
CA VAL A 392 -9.93 -20.65 -9.84
C VAL A 392 -9.30 -19.30 -10.20
N ASP A 393 -9.95 -18.52 -11.06
CA ASP A 393 -9.46 -17.15 -11.29
C ASP A 393 -9.52 -16.30 -10.02
N SER A 394 -8.69 -15.26 -9.94
CA SER A 394 -8.55 -14.44 -8.73
C SER A 394 -9.85 -13.76 -8.31
N LYS A 395 -10.72 -13.38 -9.27
CA LYS A 395 -12.00 -12.73 -8.98
C LYS A 395 -12.99 -13.72 -8.36
N ALA A 396 -13.03 -14.94 -8.88
CA ALA A 396 -13.85 -16.02 -8.33
C ALA A 396 -13.37 -16.40 -6.92
N ARG A 397 -12.05 -16.57 -6.72
CA ARG A 397 -11.47 -16.83 -5.40
C ARG A 397 -11.83 -15.73 -4.38
N ASP A 398 -11.64 -14.47 -4.75
CA ASP A 398 -11.97 -13.34 -3.87
C ASP A 398 -13.49 -13.29 -3.56
N GLY A 399 -14.33 -13.69 -4.51
CA GLY A 399 -15.76 -13.90 -4.30
C GLY A 399 -16.03 -14.99 -3.25
N MET A 400 -15.39 -16.16 -3.38
CA MET A 400 -15.52 -17.25 -2.42
C MET A 400 -15.06 -16.86 -1.01
N ILE A 401 -14.01 -16.05 -0.88
CA ILE A 401 -13.55 -15.51 0.42
C ILE A 401 -14.60 -14.57 1.02
N ARG A 402 -15.09 -13.62 0.24
CA ARG A 402 -16.13 -12.65 0.68
C ARG A 402 -17.40 -13.37 1.11
N ASP A 403 -17.85 -14.35 0.35
CA ASP A 403 -19.10 -15.07 0.55
C ASP A 403 -18.92 -16.31 1.47
N LYS A 404 -17.67 -16.58 1.96
CA LYS A 404 -17.30 -17.66 2.90
C LYS A 404 -17.69 -19.05 2.41
N THR A 405 -17.60 -19.27 1.10
CA THR A 405 -17.95 -20.54 0.47
C THR A 405 -16.76 -21.52 0.38
N TYR A 406 -15.53 -21.07 0.65
CA TYR A 406 -14.33 -21.90 0.72
C TYR A 406 -14.31 -22.82 1.96
N GLN A 407 -13.51 -23.89 1.95
CA GLN A 407 -13.17 -24.71 3.13
C GLN A 407 -11.81 -24.27 3.71
N THR A 408 -10.80 -24.22 2.87
CA THR A 408 -9.52 -23.52 3.10
C THR A 408 -9.17 -22.73 1.86
N ALA A 409 -8.35 -21.68 1.98
CA ALA A 409 -7.92 -20.91 0.83
C ALA A 409 -6.54 -20.28 1.05
N ILE A 410 -5.82 -20.04 -0.05
CA ILE A 410 -4.61 -19.20 -0.04
C ILE A 410 -4.89 -17.91 -0.79
N VAL A 411 -4.57 -16.78 -0.15
CA VAL A 411 -4.77 -15.45 -0.72
C VAL A 411 -3.55 -14.60 -0.45
N GLU A 412 -3.03 -13.92 -1.47
CA GLU A 412 -2.10 -12.81 -1.28
C GLU A 412 -2.90 -11.55 -0.90
N SER A 413 -2.52 -10.90 0.18
CA SER A 413 -3.20 -9.71 0.67
C SER A 413 -2.20 -8.70 1.24
N GLY A 414 -2.42 -7.42 0.94
CA GLY A 414 -1.60 -6.29 1.40
C GLY A 414 -2.18 -5.56 2.59
N GLY A 415 -1.65 -4.35 2.81
CA GLY A 415 -2.17 -3.41 3.81
C GLY A 415 -1.59 -3.57 5.21
N MET A 416 -0.45 -4.24 5.36
CA MET A 416 0.17 -4.50 6.67
C MET A 416 1.02 -3.32 7.20
N GLY A 417 1.08 -2.21 6.49
CA GLY A 417 1.84 -1.01 6.87
C GLY A 417 1.00 0.15 7.38
N GLY A 418 -0.31 0.03 7.28
CA GLY A 418 -1.25 1.04 7.81
C GLY A 418 -1.33 1.00 9.33
N ASP A 419 -2.28 1.75 9.91
CA ASP A 419 -2.49 1.72 11.35
C ASP A 419 -2.88 0.32 11.84
N ALA A 420 -2.43 -0.05 13.04
CA ALA A 420 -2.70 -1.37 13.64
C ALA A 420 -4.21 -1.64 13.89
N ASP A 421 -5.09 -0.65 13.76
CA ASP A 421 -6.54 -0.86 13.80
C ASP A 421 -7.05 -1.80 12.67
N MET A 422 -6.24 -2.04 11.64
CA MET A 422 -6.51 -3.09 10.65
C MET A 422 -6.75 -4.46 11.29
N LEU A 423 -6.12 -4.75 12.43
CA LEU A 423 -6.34 -5.99 13.17
C LEU A 423 -7.81 -6.15 13.58
N ARG A 424 -8.47 -5.04 13.96
CA ARG A 424 -9.90 -5.05 14.29
C ARG A 424 -10.76 -5.33 13.05
N GLU A 425 -10.43 -4.74 11.92
CA GLU A 425 -11.18 -4.96 10.67
C GLU A 425 -11.11 -6.42 10.20
N ILE A 426 -9.98 -7.10 10.46
CA ILE A 426 -9.74 -8.47 10.02
C ILE A 426 -10.25 -9.50 11.04
N TYR A 427 -9.99 -9.29 12.33
CA TYR A 427 -10.15 -10.33 13.33
C TYR A 427 -11.38 -10.19 14.23
N SER A 428 -12.03 -9.00 14.27
CA SER A 428 -13.22 -8.84 15.13
C SER A 428 -14.41 -9.63 14.60
N SER A 429 -15.00 -10.42 15.49
CA SER A 429 -16.27 -11.11 15.23
C SER A 429 -17.49 -10.19 15.35
N LYS A 430 -17.33 -8.98 15.88
CA LYS A 430 -18.40 -8.00 16.15
C LYS A 430 -18.72 -7.09 14.97
N THR A 431 -18.07 -7.24 13.84
CA THR A 431 -18.40 -6.50 12.61
C THR A 431 -19.67 -7.07 11.96
N LYS A 432 -20.39 -6.25 11.16
CA LYS A 432 -21.56 -6.72 10.39
C LYS A 432 -21.22 -7.86 9.43
N LYS A 433 -20.01 -7.91 8.94
CA LYS A 433 -19.49 -8.94 8.04
C LYS A 433 -18.09 -9.34 8.50
N PRO A 434 -17.96 -10.21 9.53
CA PRO A 434 -16.66 -10.65 10.01
C PRO A 434 -15.81 -11.19 8.86
N HIS A 435 -14.52 -10.83 8.83
CA HIS A 435 -13.63 -11.24 7.74
C HIS A 435 -13.38 -12.76 7.74
N LEU A 436 -13.17 -13.34 8.92
CA LEU A 436 -12.95 -14.79 9.08
C LEU A 436 -14.26 -15.55 9.23
N ALA A 437 -14.36 -16.69 8.55
CA ALA A 437 -15.56 -17.53 8.55
C ALA A 437 -15.69 -18.33 9.85
N GLY A 438 -16.62 -17.94 10.73
CA GLY A 438 -16.96 -18.69 11.96
C GLY A 438 -15.92 -18.59 13.09
N TYR A 439 -14.92 -17.70 13.01
CA TYR A 439 -14.02 -17.42 14.12
C TYR A 439 -14.60 -16.35 15.06
N ALA A 440 -14.50 -16.59 16.36
CA ALA A 440 -14.81 -15.61 17.39
C ALA A 440 -14.00 -15.88 18.65
N ASN A 441 -13.47 -14.81 19.25
CA ASN A 441 -12.76 -14.84 20.52
C ASN A 441 -13.14 -13.57 21.30
N ALA A 442 -13.84 -13.75 22.44
CA ALA A 442 -14.40 -12.62 23.20
C ALA A 442 -13.29 -11.72 23.81
N GLN A 443 -12.17 -12.29 24.25
CA GLN A 443 -11.03 -11.52 24.78
C GLN A 443 -10.38 -10.70 23.66
N LEU A 444 -10.20 -11.29 22.48
CA LEU A 444 -9.66 -10.60 21.32
C LEU A 444 -10.60 -9.46 20.88
N ASP A 445 -11.90 -9.70 20.82
CA ASP A 445 -12.89 -8.67 20.47
C ASP A 445 -12.84 -7.46 21.44
N ASP A 446 -12.70 -7.71 22.74
CA ASP A 446 -12.55 -6.64 23.76
C ASP A 446 -11.27 -5.82 23.53
N LEU A 447 -10.14 -6.48 23.33
CA LEU A 447 -8.86 -5.80 23.07
C LEU A 447 -8.88 -5.01 21.77
N LEU A 448 -9.47 -5.57 20.72
CA LEU A 448 -9.63 -4.91 19.42
C LEU A 448 -10.52 -3.67 19.51
N TYR A 449 -11.58 -3.71 20.32
CA TYR A 449 -12.39 -2.54 20.59
C TYR A 449 -11.62 -1.49 21.41
N ARG A 450 -11.02 -1.88 22.52
CA ARG A 450 -10.30 -0.95 23.43
C ARG A 450 -9.17 -0.22 22.72
N GLN A 451 -8.34 -0.90 21.91
CA GLN A 451 -7.28 -0.25 21.17
C GLN A 451 -7.80 0.78 20.16
N SER A 452 -9.01 0.57 19.60
CA SER A 452 -9.58 1.46 18.59
C SER A 452 -10.10 2.79 19.13
N ILE A 453 -10.21 2.91 20.47
CA ILE A 453 -10.64 4.14 21.16
C ILE A 453 -9.60 4.66 22.17
N GLU A 454 -8.45 3.97 22.28
CA GLU A 454 -7.40 4.35 23.24
C GLU A 454 -6.63 5.58 22.75
N ARG A 455 -6.54 6.60 23.60
CA ARG A 455 -5.87 7.88 23.32
C ARG A 455 -4.39 7.87 23.68
N ASN A 456 -4.03 7.14 24.74
CA ASN A 456 -2.64 7.04 25.16
C ASN A 456 -1.90 6.07 24.24
N ALA A 457 -0.89 6.56 23.53
CA ALA A 457 -0.14 5.79 22.54
C ALA A 457 0.57 4.55 23.14
N GLU A 458 1.11 4.67 24.35
CA GLU A 458 1.81 3.54 24.99
C GLU A 458 0.80 2.49 25.47
N THR A 459 -0.30 2.89 26.10
CA THR A 459 -1.39 1.99 26.47
C THR A 459 -1.96 1.27 25.24
N ARG A 460 -2.17 1.99 24.16
CA ARG A 460 -2.61 1.42 22.88
C ARG A 460 -1.63 0.38 22.34
N LYS A 461 -0.33 0.69 22.39
CA LYS A 461 0.72 -0.24 21.99
C LYS A 461 0.69 -1.54 22.79
N GLN A 462 0.49 -1.46 24.11
CA GLN A 462 0.37 -2.64 24.95
C GLN A 462 -0.88 -3.49 24.63
N LEU A 463 -2.01 -2.84 24.35
CA LEU A 463 -3.22 -3.53 23.86
C LEU A 463 -2.95 -4.27 22.54
N ILE A 464 -2.25 -3.62 21.61
CA ILE A 464 -1.88 -4.22 20.32
C ILE A 464 -0.87 -5.36 20.50
N TYR A 465 0.03 -5.29 21.46
CA TYR A 465 0.92 -6.41 21.80
C TYR A 465 0.12 -7.61 22.29
N SER A 466 -0.82 -7.40 23.22
CA SER A 466 -1.70 -8.47 23.73
C SER A 466 -2.59 -9.07 22.62
N ILE A 467 -3.05 -8.26 21.68
CA ILE A 467 -3.77 -8.75 20.49
C ILE A 467 -2.87 -9.68 19.67
N GLN A 468 -1.64 -9.26 19.38
CA GLN A 468 -0.68 -10.08 18.63
C GLN A 468 -0.33 -11.39 19.32
N GLU A 469 -0.23 -11.40 20.65
CA GLU A 469 0.00 -12.61 21.44
C GLU A 469 -1.15 -13.62 21.29
N ILE A 470 -2.41 -13.14 21.38
CA ILE A 470 -3.58 -13.99 21.15
C ILE A 470 -3.60 -14.51 19.72
N LEU A 471 -3.34 -13.65 18.72
CA LEU A 471 -3.31 -14.06 17.31
C LEU A 471 -2.24 -15.12 17.05
N ALA A 472 -1.07 -14.96 17.65
CA ALA A 472 0.03 -15.91 17.49
C ALA A 472 -0.24 -17.25 18.20
N ASP A 473 -0.96 -17.27 19.31
CA ASP A 473 -1.36 -18.51 20.00
C ASP A 473 -2.54 -19.21 19.29
N GLU A 474 -3.55 -18.43 18.91
CA GLU A 474 -4.78 -18.97 18.31
C GLU A 474 -4.64 -19.32 16.82
N ILE A 475 -3.77 -18.65 16.07
CA ILE A 475 -3.61 -18.77 14.61
C ILE A 475 -4.96 -18.84 13.89
N PRO A 476 -5.81 -17.82 14.02
CA PRO A 476 -7.12 -17.84 13.32
C PRO A 476 -6.98 -17.74 11.80
N MET A 477 -5.81 -17.33 11.33
CA MET A 477 -5.34 -17.32 9.96
C MET A 477 -3.82 -17.48 10.00
N LEU A 478 -3.26 -18.36 9.18
CA LEU A 478 -1.82 -18.59 9.16
C LEU A 478 -1.16 -17.69 8.09
N LEU A 479 -0.24 -16.86 8.52
CA LEU A 479 0.60 -16.09 7.62
C LEU A 479 1.76 -16.97 7.12
N LEU A 480 1.83 -17.15 5.82
CA LEU A 480 2.84 -18.01 5.20
C LEU A 480 4.16 -17.25 5.03
N TYR A 481 4.19 -16.30 4.12
CA TYR A 481 5.34 -15.44 3.90
C TYR A 481 4.96 -14.16 3.14
N GLY A 482 5.76 -13.11 3.33
CA GLY A 482 5.75 -11.90 2.52
C GLY A 482 6.86 -11.94 1.48
N LYS A 483 6.56 -11.47 0.26
CA LYS A 483 7.59 -11.35 -0.78
C LYS A 483 8.33 -10.03 -0.68
N ILE A 484 9.59 -10.03 -1.12
CA ILE A 484 10.40 -8.85 -1.35
C ILE A 484 10.34 -8.54 -2.84
N ASP A 485 9.77 -7.41 -3.22
CA ASP A 485 9.76 -6.96 -4.61
C ASP A 485 11.10 -6.26 -4.94
N ASN A 486 11.72 -6.65 -6.03
CA ASN A 486 12.94 -6.01 -6.56
C ASN A 486 12.53 -5.14 -7.76
N THR A 487 12.20 -3.88 -7.51
CA THR A 487 11.75 -2.97 -8.56
C THR A 487 12.95 -2.41 -9.31
N VAL A 488 12.96 -2.54 -10.63
CA VAL A 488 14.00 -2.00 -11.52
C VAL A 488 13.43 -0.90 -12.41
N TYR A 489 14.21 0.16 -12.62
CA TYR A 489 13.89 1.25 -13.55
C TYR A 489 15.15 1.91 -14.11
N ARG A 490 14.97 2.79 -15.13
CA ARG A 490 16.05 3.58 -15.74
C ARG A 490 16.12 4.98 -15.15
N PRO A 491 17.08 5.30 -14.26
CA PRO A 491 17.15 6.60 -13.60
C PRO A 491 17.45 7.75 -14.57
N ALA A 492 18.15 7.49 -15.68
CA ALA A 492 18.38 8.48 -16.74
C ALA A 492 17.09 8.95 -17.42
N LYS A 493 16.06 8.13 -17.45
CA LYS A 493 14.75 8.50 -17.95
C LYS A 493 13.90 9.18 -16.88
N TYR A 494 13.84 8.58 -15.68
CA TYR A 494 13.07 9.10 -14.56
C TYR A 494 13.55 8.53 -13.21
N ASP A 495 13.83 9.42 -12.23
CA ASP A 495 14.34 9.03 -10.88
C ASP A 495 13.64 9.82 -9.76
N ARG A 496 12.32 10.08 -9.87
CA ARG A 496 11.55 10.79 -8.83
C ARG A 496 10.62 9.86 -8.05
N TRP A 497 10.86 8.56 -8.12
CA TRP A 497 10.07 7.57 -7.42
C TRP A 497 10.12 7.76 -5.91
N THR A 498 8.96 7.70 -5.25
CA THR A 498 8.83 7.82 -3.81
C THR A 498 8.04 6.64 -3.25
N VAL A 499 8.15 6.47 -1.94
CA VAL A 499 7.37 5.49 -1.17
C VAL A 499 6.42 6.23 -0.23
N ARG A 500 5.40 5.53 0.25
CA ARG A 500 4.58 6.00 1.37
C ARG A 500 4.96 5.23 2.63
N TYR A 501 4.84 5.88 3.79
CA TYR A 501 5.19 5.26 5.08
C TYR A 501 4.39 3.98 5.37
N ASP A 502 3.14 3.91 4.88
CA ASP A 502 2.21 2.80 5.10
C ASP A 502 2.29 1.69 4.05
N HIS A 503 3.14 1.84 3.04
CA HIS A 503 3.23 0.87 1.94
C HIS A 503 4.65 0.36 1.66
N ALA A 504 5.68 1.11 2.05
CA ALA A 504 7.11 0.77 1.97
C ALA A 504 7.56 0.18 0.62
N LYS A 505 6.94 0.63 -0.48
CA LYS A 505 7.13 0.11 -1.83
C LYS A 505 7.05 1.25 -2.84
N LEU A 506 7.84 1.17 -3.91
CA LEU A 506 7.68 2.01 -5.10
C LEU A 506 6.45 1.56 -5.88
N ASP A 507 5.29 1.97 -5.44
CA ASP A 507 4.00 1.58 -6.01
C ASP A 507 3.25 2.74 -6.65
N HIS A 508 4.03 3.70 -7.13
CA HIS A 508 3.54 4.85 -7.89
C HIS A 508 2.52 5.72 -7.12
N PRO A 509 2.84 6.16 -5.88
CA PRO A 509 1.99 7.14 -5.20
C PRO A 509 2.00 8.45 -5.99
N LYS A 510 0.95 9.26 -5.86
CA LYS A 510 0.80 10.55 -6.57
C LYS A 510 2.08 11.41 -6.53
N LEU A 511 2.79 11.41 -5.38
CA LEU A 511 4.01 12.18 -5.20
C LEU A 511 5.17 11.75 -6.09
N SER A 512 5.18 10.52 -6.60
CA SER A 512 6.18 10.08 -7.59
C SER A 512 6.05 10.81 -8.94
N TYR A 513 4.92 11.40 -9.23
CA TYR A 513 4.64 12.02 -10.54
C TYR A 513 4.56 13.55 -10.49
N ILE A 514 5.01 14.17 -9.39
CA ILE A 514 5.05 15.62 -9.24
C ILE A 514 6.46 16.09 -8.87
N ILE A 515 6.78 17.34 -9.23
CA ILE A 515 8.05 17.97 -8.91
C ILE A 515 7.96 18.52 -7.48
N ARG A 516 8.62 17.86 -6.54
CA ARG A 516 8.76 18.34 -5.16
C ARG A 516 9.97 19.27 -5.05
N PRO A 517 9.93 20.30 -4.19
CA PRO A 517 11.06 21.21 -3.97
C PRO A 517 12.29 20.54 -3.41
#